data_6a7ee292c6163b4bb05825f678c2ff25
#
_entry.id   6a7ee292c6163b4bb05825f678c2ff25
#
_cell.length_a   1.000
_cell.length_b   1.000
_cell.length_c   1.000
_cell.angle_alpha   90.00
_cell.angle_beta   90.00
_cell.angle_gamma   90.00
#
_symmetry.space_group_name_H-M   'P 1'
#
loop_
_entity.id
_entity.type
_entity.pdbx_description
1 polymer ?
#
loop_
_entity_poly.entity_id
_entity_poly.type
_entity_poly.pdbx_seq_one_letter_code
_entity_poly.pdbx_strand_id
1 'polypeptide(L)'
;MYNGHPLVYVPMSADIIHPGHINILKIAAEYGDVMVGLFSDEAIREYKPEPYMNFEQRKIIVEALKPVRYVVRQESRDYEPNLRKYQPEFMVHGKDWREGPLSTVRARAIDVLAEWGGKVIEPDYTKGISSSVLKAKVRGGKA
;
A
#
# COMPACT_ATOMS: atom_id res chain seq x y z
N MET A 1 13.76 -5.96 -13.48
CA MET A 1 12.41 -6.51 -13.69
C MET A 1 12.21 -7.76 -12.86
N TYR A 2 11.02 -7.97 -12.39
CA TYR A 2 10.69 -9.12 -11.55
C TYR A 2 9.97 -10.17 -12.41
N ASN A 3 10.53 -11.37 -12.47
CA ASN A 3 10.01 -12.44 -13.35
C ASN A 3 9.81 -11.99 -14.82
N GLY A 4 10.68 -11.11 -15.31
CA GLY A 4 10.64 -10.65 -16.71
C GLY A 4 9.65 -9.51 -16.99
N HIS A 5 8.99 -8.97 -15.97
CA HIS A 5 7.99 -7.88 -16.11
C HIS A 5 8.33 -6.74 -15.16
N PRO A 6 7.94 -5.48 -15.50
CA PRO A 6 8.04 -4.40 -14.53
C PRO A 6 7.22 -4.72 -13.28
N LEU A 7 7.77 -4.37 -12.12
CA LEU A 7 7.13 -4.61 -10.83
C LEU A 7 6.66 -3.29 -10.25
N VAL A 8 5.44 -3.29 -9.73
CA VAL A 8 4.84 -2.13 -9.05
C VAL A 8 4.57 -2.51 -7.60
N TYR A 9 5.20 -1.80 -6.66
CA TYR A 9 5.05 -2.03 -5.24
C TYR A 9 3.97 -1.10 -4.67
N VAL A 10 2.95 -1.67 -4.03
CA VAL A 10 1.82 -0.91 -3.47
C VAL A 10 1.69 -1.28 -1.99
N PRO A 11 2.19 -0.44 -1.06
CA PRO A 11 2.00 -0.72 0.36
C PRO A 11 0.58 -0.39 0.79
N MET A 12 -0.01 -1.23 1.62
CA MET A 12 -1.34 -0.95 2.18
C MET A 12 -1.60 -1.77 3.45
N SER A 13 -2.45 -1.23 4.32
CA SER A 13 -2.94 -1.97 5.48
C SER A 13 -4.09 -2.91 5.11
N ALA A 14 -4.95 -2.49 4.20
CA ALA A 14 -6.08 -3.28 3.69
C ALA A 14 -6.99 -3.82 4.79
N ASP A 15 -7.20 -3.03 5.83
CA ASP A 15 -8.01 -3.46 6.98
C ASP A 15 -9.51 -3.43 6.68
N ILE A 16 -9.95 -2.52 5.80
CA ILE A 16 -11.28 -2.54 5.19
C ILE A 16 -11.09 -2.15 3.73
N ILE A 17 -11.26 -3.13 2.83
CA ILE A 17 -11.14 -2.89 1.39
C ILE A 17 -12.37 -2.13 0.91
N HIS A 18 -12.14 -1.11 0.09
CA HIS A 18 -13.19 -0.31 -0.51
C HIS A 18 -12.79 0.12 -1.93
N PRO A 19 -13.69 0.75 -2.71
CA PRO A 19 -13.40 1.12 -4.09
C PRO A 19 -12.13 1.97 -4.27
N GLY A 20 -11.75 2.77 -3.27
CA GLY A 20 -10.52 3.55 -3.31
C GLY A 20 -9.27 2.67 -3.44
N HIS A 21 -9.22 1.56 -2.69
CA HIS A 21 -8.13 0.58 -2.82
C HIS A 21 -8.10 -0.04 -4.21
N ILE A 22 -9.28 -0.40 -4.73
CA ILE A 22 -9.37 -1.03 -6.05
C ILE A 22 -8.90 -0.06 -7.14
N ASN A 23 -9.25 1.22 -7.06
CA ASN A 23 -8.81 2.22 -8.02
C ASN A 23 -7.29 2.39 -8.02
N ILE A 24 -6.67 2.44 -6.85
CA ILE A 24 -5.21 2.50 -6.70
C ILE A 24 -4.56 1.27 -7.35
N LEU A 25 -5.10 0.08 -7.08
CA LEU A 25 -4.56 -1.16 -7.63
C LEU A 25 -4.72 -1.24 -9.15
N LYS A 26 -5.84 -0.73 -9.68
CA LYS A 26 -6.05 -0.66 -11.15
C LYS A 26 -5.04 0.29 -11.80
N ILE A 27 -4.78 1.44 -11.18
CA ILE A 27 -3.77 2.38 -11.66
C ILE A 27 -2.40 1.71 -11.65
N ALA A 28 -2.05 1.05 -10.54
CA ALA A 28 -0.77 0.34 -10.43
C ALA A 28 -0.61 -0.73 -11.53
N ALA A 29 -1.68 -1.45 -11.84
CA ALA A 29 -1.65 -2.50 -12.86
C ALA A 29 -1.36 -1.97 -14.26
N GLU A 30 -1.55 -0.68 -14.51
CA GLU A 30 -1.19 -0.05 -15.79
C GLU A 30 0.32 0.08 -15.97
N TYR A 31 1.09 0.02 -14.88
CA TYR A 31 2.54 0.18 -14.91
C TYR A 31 3.30 -1.14 -14.90
N GLY A 32 2.68 -2.23 -14.47
CA GLY A 32 3.32 -3.53 -14.41
C GLY A 32 2.60 -4.51 -13.48
N ASP A 33 3.28 -5.57 -13.08
CA ASP A 33 2.74 -6.55 -12.14
C ASP A 33 2.65 -5.97 -10.74
N VAL A 34 1.48 -6.08 -10.12
CA VAL A 34 1.22 -5.47 -8.81
C VAL A 34 1.64 -6.39 -7.68
N MET A 35 2.55 -5.90 -6.86
CA MET A 35 2.94 -6.53 -5.60
C MET A 35 2.45 -5.67 -4.45
N VAL A 36 1.54 -6.19 -3.63
CA VAL A 36 1.08 -5.49 -2.44
C VAL A 36 2.02 -5.79 -1.28
N GLY A 37 2.59 -4.72 -0.71
CA GLY A 37 3.27 -4.78 0.57
C GLY A 37 2.25 -4.66 1.69
N LEU A 38 1.76 -5.79 2.18
CA LEU A 38 0.67 -5.81 3.15
C LEU A 38 1.22 -5.63 4.57
N PHE A 39 0.79 -4.58 5.25
CA PHE A 39 1.27 -4.27 6.59
C PHE A 39 0.97 -5.41 7.55
N SER A 40 2.00 -5.81 8.32
CA SER A 40 1.82 -6.72 9.44
C SER A 40 0.95 -6.06 10.52
N ASP A 41 0.43 -6.85 11.46
CA ASP A 41 -0.34 -6.31 12.58
C ASP A 41 0.53 -5.34 13.39
N GLU A 42 1.81 -5.68 13.57
CA GLU A 42 2.78 -4.84 14.27
C GLU A 42 3.01 -3.51 13.54
N ALA A 43 3.10 -3.54 12.21
CA ALA A 43 3.27 -2.32 11.42
C ALA A 43 2.06 -1.39 11.55
N ILE A 44 0.85 -1.96 11.58
CA ILE A 44 -0.37 -1.17 11.80
C ILE A 44 -0.37 -0.54 13.19
N ARG A 45 0.04 -1.29 14.22
CA ARG A 45 0.10 -0.79 15.61
C ARG A 45 1.04 0.38 15.79
N GLU A 46 2.01 0.59 14.90
CA GLU A 46 2.92 1.74 14.96
C GLU A 46 2.18 3.08 14.83
N TYR A 47 0.99 3.12 14.22
CA TYR A 47 0.28 4.37 13.92
C TYR A 47 -1.23 4.31 14.11
N LYS A 48 -1.80 3.14 14.38
CA LYS A 48 -3.23 2.93 14.58
C LYS A 48 -3.46 1.94 15.72
N PRO A 49 -4.68 1.91 16.30
CA PRO A 49 -5.08 0.79 17.17
C PRO A 49 -5.05 -0.54 16.43
N GLU A 50 -5.39 -1.62 17.14
CA GLU A 50 -5.46 -2.96 16.55
C GLU A 50 -6.24 -2.96 15.24
N PRO A 51 -5.79 -3.72 14.23
CA PRO A 51 -6.58 -3.91 13.02
C PRO A 51 -7.86 -4.70 13.33
N TYR A 52 -8.91 -4.49 12.53
CA TYR A 52 -10.14 -5.28 12.64
C TYR A 52 -9.95 -6.71 12.20
N MET A 53 -9.06 -6.93 11.23
CA MET A 53 -8.70 -8.26 10.74
C MET A 53 -7.19 -8.46 10.89
N ASN A 54 -6.77 -9.66 11.29
CA ASN A 54 -5.35 -9.97 11.40
C ASN A 54 -4.71 -10.10 10.01
N PHE A 55 -3.38 -10.20 9.98
CA PHE A 55 -2.62 -10.27 8.73
C PHE A 55 -3.12 -11.39 7.79
N GLU A 56 -3.32 -12.59 8.32
CA GLU A 56 -3.74 -13.73 7.48
C GLU A 56 -5.11 -13.49 6.85
N GLN A 57 -6.06 -12.92 7.61
CA GLN A 57 -7.38 -12.58 7.09
C GLN A 57 -7.31 -11.53 5.99
N ARG A 58 -6.51 -10.48 6.20
CA ARG A 58 -6.31 -9.42 5.21
C ARG A 58 -5.61 -9.96 3.96
N LYS A 59 -4.62 -10.83 4.13
CA LYS A 59 -3.90 -11.46 3.02
C LYS A 59 -4.81 -12.27 2.11
N ILE A 60 -5.71 -13.08 2.70
CA ILE A 60 -6.68 -13.87 1.93
C ILE A 60 -7.52 -12.96 1.02
N ILE A 61 -7.98 -11.84 1.55
CA ILE A 61 -8.81 -10.90 0.79
C ILE A 61 -8.00 -10.24 -0.32
N VAL A 62 -6.80 -9.74 -0.01
CA VAL A 62 -5.96 -9.03 -0.97
C VAL A 62 -5.50 -9.95 -2.10
N GLU A 63 -5.16 -11.19 -1.78
CA GLU A 63 -4.76 -12.16 -2.80
C GLU A 63 -5.88 -12.48 -3.79
N ALA A 64 -7.13 -12.31 -3.39
CA ALA A 64 -8.29 -12.55 -4.25
C ALA A 64 -8.66 -11.34 -5.13
N LEU A 65 -8.04 -10.19 -4.94
CA LEU A 65 -8.32 -8.99 -5.74
C LEU A 65 -7.69 -9.15 -7.13
N LYS A 66 -8.50 -8.92 -8.15
CA LYS A 66 -8.10 -9.17 -9.55
C LYS A 66 -6.80 -8.49 -9.99
N PRO A 67 -6.53 -7.22 -9.66
CA PRO A 67 -5.30 -6.57 -10.09
C PRO A 67 -4.03 -7.08 -9.39
N VAL A 68 -4.14 -7.78 -8.27
CA VAL A 68 -3.00 -8.16 -7.43
C VAL A 68 -2.35 -9.43 -7.96
N ARG A 69 -1.03 -9.38 -8.16
CA ARG A 69 -0.26 -10.55 -8.56
C ARG A 69 0.50 -11.18 -7.41
N TYR A 70 1.09 -10.36 -6.55
CA TYR A 70 1.88 -10.84 -5.40
C TYR A 70 1.45 -10.13 -4.13
N VAL A 71 1.49 -10.84 -3.02
CA VAL A 71 1.32 -10.22 -1.69
C VAL A 71 2.53 -10.59 -0.85
N VAL A 72 3.22 -9.58 -0.33
CA VAL A 72 4.37 -9.76 0.55
C VAL A 72 4.15 -9.00 1.85
N ARG A 73 4.85 -9.41 2.91
CA ARG A 73 4.70 -8.81 4.22
C ARG A 73 5.49 -7.49 4.30
N GLN A 74 4.85 -6.43 4.75
CA GLN A 74 5.48 -5.15 5.08
C GLN A 74 5.59 -5.08 6.60
N GLU A 75 6.81 -5.27 7.10
CA GLU A 75 7.04 -5.46 8.55
C GLU A 75 6.89 -4.21 9.38
N SER A 76 7.12 -3.03 8.77
CA SER A 76 7.06 -1.74 9.44
C SER A 76 6.67 -0.67 8.45
N ARG A 77 6.62 0.60 8.90
CA ARG A 77 6.38 1.72 8.00
C ARG A 77 7.64 2.15 7.23
N ASP A 78 8.76 1.53 7.48
CA ASP A 78 9.97 1.71 6.69
C ASP A 78 9.91 0.81 5.46
N TYR A 79 9.81 1.42 4.29
CA TYR A 79 9.68 0.69 3.04
C TYR A 79 11.02 0.19 2.48
N GLU A 80 12.12 0.72 2.97
CA GLU A 80 13.45 0.44 2.41
C GLU A 80 13.79 -1.05 2.31
N PRO A 81 13.57 -1.88 3.35
CA PRO A 81 13.94 -3.29 3.25
C PRO A 81 13.26 -4.02 2.08
N ASN A 82 11.95 -3.82 1.90
CA ASN A 82 11.24 -4.47 0.80
C ASN A 82 11.58 -3.84 -0.55
N LEU A 83 11.78 -2.54 -0.62
CA LEU A 83 12.20 -1.89 -1.87
C LEU A 83 13.54 -2.45 -2.34
N ARG A 84 14.50 -2.62 -1.44
CA ARG A 84 15.81 -3.20 -1.79
C ARG A 84 15.71 -4.66 -2.16
N LYS A 85 14.85 -5.41 -1.48
CA LYS A 85 14.67 -6.84 -1.74
C LYS A 85 14.07 -7.11 -3.10
N TYR A 86 13.04 -6.36 -3.49
CA TYR A 86 12.28 -6.62 -4.71
C TYR A 86 12.64 -5.69 -5.87
N GLN A 87 13.22 -4.55 -5.61
CA GLN A 87 13.66 -3.54 -6.59
C GLN A 87 12.58 -3.22 -7.64
N PRO A 88 11.38 -2.75 -7.21
CA PRO A 88 10.32 -2.43 -8.16
C PRO A 88 10.70 -1.23 -9.02
N GLU A 89 10.25 -1.23 -10.27
CA GLU A 89 10.37 -0.08 -11.16
C GLU A 89 9.49 1.08 -10.72
N PHE A 90 8.37 0.77 -10.06
CA PHE A 90 7.43 1.78 -9.57
C PHE A 90 6.96 1.45 -8.16
N MET A 91 6.70 2.50 -7.39
CA MET A 91 6.00 2.40 -6.12
C MET A 91 4.80 3.32 -6.22
N VAL A 92 3.61 2.79 -5.91
CA VAL A 92 2.38 3.58 -5.93
C VAL A 92 1.98 3.90 -4.49
N HIS A 93 1.82 5.17 -4.19
CA HIS A 93 1.44 5.66 -2.87
C HIS A 93 0.57 6.91 -3.03
N GLY A 94 -0.37 7.11 -2.11
CA GLY A 94 -1.16 8.35 -2.11
C GLY A 94 -0.32 9.58 -1.78
N LYS A 95 -0.87 10.76 -2.04
CA LYS A 95 -0.17 12.05 -1.86
C LYS A 95 -0.02 12.49 -0.41
N ASP A 96 -0.71 11.83 0.53
CA ASP A 96 -0.78 12.22 1.94
C ASP A 96 0.56 12.19 2.68
N TRP A 97 1.58 11.53 2.14
CA TRP A 97 2.92 11.50 2.73
C TRP A 97 3.85 12.63 2.27
N ARG A 98 3.39 13.51 1.39
CA ARG A 98 4.19 14.65 0.91
C ARG A 98 4.52 15.63 2.00
N GLU A 99 3.64 15.77 2.99
CA GLU A 99 3.78 16.71 4.11
C GLU A 99 3.65 15.95 5.43
N GLY A 100 4.09 16.59 6.50
CA GLY A 100 3.99 16.05 7.84
C GLY A 100 5.05 14.97 8.15
N PRO A 101 4.78 14.13 9.16
CA PRO A 101 5.78 13.16 9.65
C PRO A 101 6.23 12.13 8.61
N LEU A 102 5.38 11.81 7.63
CA LEU A 102 5.71 10.83 6.60
C LEU A 102 6.54 11.40 5.45
N SER A 103 6.81 12.70 5.44
CA SER A 103 7.62 13.30 4.37
C SER A 103 9.05 12.74 4.31
N THR A 104 9.62 12.36 5.44
CA THR A 104 10.94 11.72 5.50
C THR A 104 10.90 10.30 4.94
N VAL A 105 9.82 9.57 5.20
CA VAL A 105 9.59 8.23 4.64
C VAL A 105 9.52 8.31 3.11
N ARG A 106 8.77 9.28 2.59
CA ARG A 106 8.66 9.54 1.16
C ARG A 106 10.01 9.86 0.53
N ALA A 107 10.75 10.80 1.11
CA ALA A 107 12.06 11.20 0.60
C ALA A 107 13.01 10.01 0.55
N ARG A 108 13.01 9.18 1.58
CA ARG A 108 13.85 7.98 1.62
C ARG A 108 13.45 6.96 0.54
N ALA A 109 12.16 6.74 0.34
CA ALA A 109 11.68 5.84 -0.71
C ALA A 109 12.11 6.32 -2.10
N ILE A 110 11.98 7.61 -2.38
CA ILE A 110 12.42 8.20 -3.65
C ILE A 110 13.92 7.97 -3.86
N ASP A 111 14.74 8.23 -2.85
CA ASP A 111 16.19 8.05 -2.93
C ASP A 111 16.58 6.60 -3.17
N VAL A 112 15.94 5.68 -2.47
CA VAL A 112 16.22 4.24 -2.61
C VAL A 112 15.84 3.76 -4.00
N LEU A 113 14.63 4.09 -4.46
CA LEU A 113 14.16 3.71 -5.80
C LEU A 113 15.08 4.26 -6.91
N ALA A 114 15.57 5.49 -6.74
CA ALA A 114 16.45 6.12 -7.72
C ALA A 114 17.74 5.34 -7.95
N GLU A 115 18.17 4.52 -7.01
CA GLU A 115 19.41 3.71 -7.14
C GLU A 115 19.32 2.72 -8.31
N TRP A 116 18.13 2.32 -8.72
CA TRP A 116 17.93 1.46 -9.90
C TRP A 116 16.96 2.06 -10.93
N GLY A 117 16.75 3.37 -10.88
CA GLY A 117 15.89 4.07 -11.83
C GLY A 117 14.41 3.96 -11.55
N GLY A 118 14.02 3.49 -10.38
CA GLY A 118 12.61 3.38 -9.98
C GLY A 118 12.00 4.73 -9.65
N LYS A 119 10.67 4.79 -9.71
CA LYS A 119 9.91 6.04 -9.51
C LYS A 119 8.69 5.81 -8.64
N VAL A 120 8.30 6.88 -7.93
CA VAL A 120 7.06 6.94 -7.16
C VAL A 120 5.94 7.50 -8.04
N ILE A 121 4.79 6.84 -8.03
CA ILE A 121 3.56 7.29 -8.68
C ILE A 121 2.57 7.63 -7.57
N GLU A 122 2.02 8.84 -7.60
CA GLU A 122 1.15 9.34 -6.55
C GLU A 122 -0.23 9.72 -7.12
N PRO A 123 -1.14 8.73 -7.28
CA PRO A 123 -2.47 9.03 -7.81
C PRO A 123 -3.33 9.77 -6.78
N ASP A 124 -4.38 10.44 -7.28
CA ASP A 124 -5.35 11.10 -6.41
C ASP A 124 -6.21 10.06 -5.70
N TYR A 125 -6.66 10.39 -4.48
CA TYR A 125 -7.59 9.56 -3.74
C TYR A 125 -8.98 9.58 -4.35
N THR A 126 -9.72 8.48 -4.18
CA THR A 126 -11.13 8.43 -4.47
C THR A 126 -11.88 9.25 -3.43
N LYS A 127 -12.63 10.27 -3.89
CA LYS A 127 -13.33 11.21 -3.02
C LYS A 127 -14.47 10.51 -2.26
N GLY A 128 -14.64 10.94 -1.01
CA GLY A 128 -15.80 10.54 -0.19
C GLY A 128 -15.71 9.15 0.43
N ILE A 129 -14.61 8.42 0.22
CA ILE A 129 -14.46 7.09 0.81
C ILE A 129 -13.03 6.86 1.31
N SER A 130 -12.91 6.28 2.50
CA SER A 130 -11.65 5.80 3.08
C SER A 130 -11.98 4.79 4.16
N SER A 131 -10.98 3.98 4.56
CA SER A 131 -11.17 3.05 5.67
C SER A 131 -11.54 3.76 6.96
N SER A 132 -10.95 4.93 7.21
CA SER A 132 -11.29 5.72 8.41
C SER A 132 -12.73 6.19 8.42
N VAL A 133 -13.26 6.65 7.27
CA VAL A 133 -14.65 7.06 7.14
C VAL A 133 -15.58 5.87 7.36
N LEU A 134 -15.30 4.72 6.77
CA LEU A 134 -16.11 3.51 6.94
C LEU A 134 -16.08 3.02 8.38
N LYS A 135 -14.93 3.01 9.03
CA LYS A 135 -14.79 2.61 10.43
C LYS A 135 -15.58 3.53 11.35
N ALA A 136 -15.57 4.83 11.09
CA ALA A 136 -16.33 5.81 11.85
C ALA A 136 -17.84 5.55 11.74
N LYS A 137 -18.34 5.25 10.54
CA LYS A 137 -19.76 4.91 10.33
C LYS A 137 -20.16 3.67 11.11
N VAL A 138 -19.35 2.64 11.08
CA VAL A 138 -19.61 1.39 11.81
C VAL A 138 -19.66 1.65 13.32
N ARG A 139 -18.67 2.38 13.87
CA ARG A 139 -18.62 2.70 15.29
C ARG A 139 -19.77 3.56 15.74
N GLY A 140 -20.22 4.50 14.89
CA GLY A 140 -21.35 5.38 15.20
C GLY A 140 -22.71 4.71 15.11
N GLY A 141 -22.79 3.43 14.73
CA GLY A 141 -24.04 2.71 14.55
C GLY A 141 -24.89 3.23 13.40
N LYS A 142 -24.28 3.96 12.47
CA LYS A 142 -24.95 4.48 11.26
C LYS A 142 -24.42 3.71 10.05
N ALA A 143 -25.27 3.02 9.43
CA ALA A 143 -24.97 2.33 8.18
C ALA A 143 -24.97 3.29 7.00
#